data_b02af0bca8f81c00f673088a5a878e3b
#
_entry.id   b02af0bca8f81c00f673088a5a878e3b
#
_cell.length_a   1.000
_cell.length_b   1.000
_cell.length_c   1.000
_cell.angle_alpha   90.00
_cell.angle_beta   90.00
_cell.angle_gamma   90.00
#
_symmetry.space_group_name_H-M   'P 1'
#
loop_
_entity.id
_entity.type
_entity.pdbx_description
1 polymer ?
#
loop_
_entity_poly.entity_id
_entity_poly.type
_entity_poly.pdbx_seq_one_letter_code
_entity_poly.pdbx_strand_id
1 'polypeptide(L)'
;MKIPVYRGNGIQLVITGPGATASARGVRYIHSIKLCSSAQWVNLGICGHGSLDVGTPLLINRVIDQQSGKEWPLPIRHLISGTTGALTCVPEPQSDYADDMAYDMESSGFIQAVNDIDMIEYSKIFKIVSDNPANDSRGISAKFVGTLVQQQLGLIRSMIDLAQ
;
A
#
# COMPACT_ATOMS: atom_id res chain seq x y z
N MET A 1 15.56 -14.49 9.42
CA MET A 1 16.03 -13.15 9.03
C MET A 1 15.24 -12.12 9.82
N LYS A 2 15.90 -11.21 10.55
CA LYS A 2 15.23 -10.15 11.29
C LYS A 2 14.84 -9.04 10.30
N ILE A 3 13.57 -8.65 10.31
CA ILE A 3 13.08 -7.52 9.52
C ILE A 3 13.36 -6.24 10.33
N PRO A 4 14.02 -5.21 9.77
CA PRO A 4 14.24 -3.96 10.47
C PRO A 4 12.91 -3.28 10.82
N VAL A 5 12.77 -2.86 12.08
CA VAL A 5 11.61 -2.08 12.56
C VAL A 5 12.11 -0.72 13.00
N TYR A 6 11.61 0.33 12.38
CA TYR A 6 11.83 1.71 12.77
C TYR A 6 10.69 2.16 13.69
N ARG A 7 11.02 2.85 14.79
CA ARG A 7 10.03 3.25 15.81
C ARG A 7 10.18 4.73 16.16
N GLY A 8 9.06 5.41 16.27
CA GLY A 8 9.00 6.79 16.70
C GLY A 8 7.57 7.32 16.77
N ASN A 9 7.26 8.16 17.74
CA ASN A 9 6.00 8.88 17.86
C ASN A 9 4.75 8.00 17.72
N GLY A 10 4.73 6.82 18.36
CA GLY A 10 3.61 5.89 18.26
C GLY A 10 3.53 5.13 16.91
N ILE A 11 4.46 5.37 15.99
CA ILE A 11 4.50 4.73 14.67
C ILE A 11 5.56 3.63 14.68
N GLN A 12 5.26 2.56 13.97
CA GLN A 12 6.22 1.51 13.63
C GLN A 12 6.21 1.30 12.14
N LEU A 13 7.41 1.36 11.55
CA LEU A 13 7.60 1.20 10.12
C LEU A 13 8.45 -0.04 9.85
N VAL A 14 7.99 -0.86 8.93
CA VAL A 14 8.71 -2.03 8.42
C VAL A 14 8.85 -1.89 6.90
N ILE A 15 10.06 -2.11 6.41
CA ILE A 15 10.31 -2.21 4.97
C ILE A 15 10.29 -3.70 4.62
N THR A 16 9.24 -4.12 3.92
CA THR A 16 8.98 -5.55 3.66
C THR A 16 9.77 -6.09 2.48
N GLY A 17 10.14 -5.22 1.54
CA GLY A 17 10.59 -5.62 0.20
C GLY A 17 9.40 -5.96 -0.72
N PRO A 18 9.66 -6.28 -1.98
CA PRO A 18 8.61 -6.52 -2.97
C PRO A 18 7.90 -7.87 -2.77
N GLY A 19 6.65 -7.88 -3.19
CA GLY A 19 5.79 -9.05 -3.32
C GLY A 19 4.87 -9.36 -2.13
N ALA A 20 3.74 -9.98 -2.43
CA ALA A 20 2.67 -10.27 -1.48
C ALA A 20 3.15 -11.10 -0.27
N THR A 21 4.01 -12.11 -0.50
CA THR A 21 4.57 -12.94 0.59
C THR A 21 5.43 -12.12 1.56
N ALA A 22 6.25 -11.18 1.05
CA ALA A 22 7.09 -10.33 1.87
C ALA A 22 6.24 -9.36 2.70
N SER A 23 5.22 -8.79 2.09
CA SER A 23 4.25 -7.89 2.73
C SER A 23 3.49 -8.61 3.85
N ALA A 24 2.93 -9.78 3.59
CA ALA A 24 2.24 -10.60 4.60
C ALA A 24 3.16 -10.95 5.79
N ARG A 25 4.42 -11.29 5.50
CA ARG A 25 5.42 -11.57 6.54
C ARG A 25 5.70 -10.35 7.42
N GLY A 26 5.73 -9.14 6.83
CA GLY A 26 5.88 -7.89 7.58
C GLY A 26 4.75 -7.66 8.56
N VAL A 27 3.50 -7.85 8.14
CA VAL A 27 2.32 -7.76 9.01
C VAL A 27 2.40 -8.75 10.17
N ARG A 28 2.62 -10.04 9.86
CA ARG A 28 2.71 -11.09 10.89
C ARG A 28 3.85 -10.83 11.88
N TYR A 29 4.97 -10.31 11.41
CA TYR A 29 6.10 -9.98 12.27
C TYR A 29 5.74 -8.85 13.24
N ILE A 30 5.19 -7.73 12.78
CA ILE A 30 4.73 -6.62 13.63
C ILE A 30 3.69 -7.11 14.64
N HIS A 31 2.71 -7.89 14.19
CA HIS A 31 1.69 -8.45 15.07
C HIS A 31 2.28 -9.35 16.16
N SER A 32 3.31 -10.17 15.85
CA SER A 32 3.94 -11.10 16.78
C SER A 32 4.71 -10.41 17.92
N ILE A 33 5.22 -9.20 17.71
CA ILE A 33 5.95 -8.43 18.72
C ILE A 33 5.04 -7.61 19.64
N LYS A 34 3.75 -7.91 19.62
CA LYS A 34 2.67 -7.40 20.49
C LYS A 34 2.70 -5.90 20.66
N LEU A 35 2.21 -5.22 19.67
CA LEU A 35 2.08 -3.79 19.70
C LEU A 35 0.61 -3.42 19.54
N CYS A 36 0.06 -2.88 20.60
CA CYS A 36 -1.24 -2.22 20.70
C CYS A 36 -2.42 -2.91 19.96
N SER A 37 -3.43 -3.29 20.73
CA SER A 37 -4.70 -3.85 20.21
C SER A 37 -5.54 -2.85 19.39
N SER A 38 -5.15 -1.58 19.36
CA SER A 38 -5.86 -0.50 18.66
C SER A 38 -5.03 0.13 17.53
N ALA A 39 -3.99 -0.56 17.04
CA ALA A 39 -3.13 -0.03 15.99
C ALA A 39 -3.86 0.03 14.64
N GLN A 40 -3.67 1.12 13.90
CA GLN A 40 -3.98 1.15 12.48
C GLN A 40 -2.87 0.50 11.65
N TRP A 41 -3.28 -0.23 10.62
CA TRP A 41 -2.40 -0.89 9.69
C TRP A 41 -2.37 -0.14 8.37
N VAL A 42 -1.21 0.32 7.96
CA VAL A 42 -1.05 1.10 6.73
C VAL A 42 -0.06 0.42 5.80
N ASN A 43 -0.51 0.10 4.58
CA ASN A 43 0.38 -0.25 3.48
C ASN A 43 0.65 1.03 2.68
N LEU A 44 1.89 1.52 2.76
CA LEU A 44 2.36 2.67 2.01
C LEU A 44 3.33 2.19 0.92
N GLY A 45 3.07 2.54 -0.34
CA GLY A 45 3.91 2.13 -1.46
C GLY A 45 3.60 2.88 -2.74
N ILE A 46 4.15 2.37 -3.82
CA ILE A 46 3.89 2.85 -5.18
C ILE A 46 2.99 1.87 -5.94
N CYS A 47 2.41 2.33 -7.05
CA CYS A 47 1.63 1.50 -7.97
C CYS A 47 1.77 2.00 -9.42
N GLY A 48 1.59 1.11 -10.37
CA GLY A 48 1.26 1.48 -11.75
C GLY A 48 -0.21 1.88 -11.87
N HIS A 49 -0.58 2.66 -12.89
CA HIS A 49 -1.98 3.03 -13.16
C HIS A 49 -2.23 3.28 -14.64
N GLY A 50 -3.40 2.85 -15.14
CA GLY A 50 -3.76 2.97 -16.56
C GLY A 50 -3.93 4.40 -17.06
N SER A 51 -4.41 5.33 -16.23
CA SER A 51 -4.81 6.67 -16.68
C SER A 51 -4.28 7.83 -15.80
N LEU A 52 -3.94 7.59 -14.54
CA LEU A 52 -3.51 8.65 -13.63
C LEU A 52 -2.05 9.06 -13.87
N ASP A 53 -1.78 10.33 -13.63
CA ASP A 53 -0.43 10.89 -13.73
C ASP A 53 0.49 10.38 -12.62
N VAL A 54 1.77 10.24 -12.96
CA VAL A 54 2.84 9.91 -11.98
C VAL A 54 2.87 10.95 -10.86
N GLY A 55 2.96 10.48 -9.63
CA GLY A 55 2.89 11.32 -8.42
C GLY A 55 1.48 11.47 -7.83
N THR A 56 0.44 11.01 -8.52
CA THR A 56 -0.94 11.07 -8.00
C THR A 56 -1.06 10.16 -6.77
N PRO A 57 -1.53 10.69 -5.61
CA PRO A 57 -1.83 9.88 -4.44
C PRO A 57 -3.16 9.15 -4.61
N LEU A 58 -3.22 7.89 -4.20
CA LEU A 58 -4.37 7.03 -4.36
C LEU A 58 -4.66 6.27 -3.05
N LEU A 59 -5.86 6.45 -2.50
CA LEU A 59 -6.37 5.64 -1.39
C LEU A 59 -7.18 4.47 -1.97
N ILE A 60 -6.78 3.25 -1.63
CA ILE A 60 -7.37 2.05 -2.20
C ILE A 60 -8.63 1.67 -1.42
N ASN A 61 -9.73 1.50 -2.15
CA ASN A 61 -11.04 1.10 -1.62
C ASN A 61 -11.37 -0.39 -1.86
N ARG A 62 -10.60 -1.07 -2.71
CA ARG A 62 -10.75 -2.50 -3.00
C ARG A 62 -9.43 -3.07 -3.52
N VAL A 63 -9.05 -4.22 -2.99
CA VAL A 63 -7.92 -5.01 -3.51
C VAL A 63 -8.46 -6.25 -4.20
N ILE A 64 -7.92 -6.58 -5.35
CA ILE A 64 -8.19 -7.80 -6.12
C ILE A 64 -6.87 -8.55 -6.26
N ASP A 65 -6.82 -9.80 -5.85
CA ASP A 65 -5.67 -10.66 -6.11
C ASP A 65 -5.83 -11.33 -7.48
N GLN A 66 -4.95 -11.02 -8.41
CA GLN A 66 -5.05 -11.53 -9.79
C GLN A 66 -4.96 -13.04 -9.88
N GLN A 67 -4.17 -13.67 -9.02
CA GLN A 67 -3.94 -15.11 -9.08
C GLN A 67 -5.12 -15.93 -8.58
N SER A 68 -5.70 -15.50 -7.45
CA SER A 68 -6.81 -16.24 -6.82
C SER A 68 -8.19 -15.71 -7.19
N GLY A 69 -8.28 -14.50 -7.74
CA GLY A 69 -9.53 -13.80 -7.96
C GLY A 69 -10.20 -13.30 -6.67
N LYS A 70 -9.55 -13.43 -5.52
CA LYS A 70 -10.10 -12.99 -4.25
C LYS A 70 -10.12 -11.47 -4.15
N GLU A 71 -11.20 -10.93 -3.60
CA GLU A 71 -11.39 -9.50 -3.42
C GLU A 71 -11.60 -9.13 -1.95
N TRP A 72 -11.08 -7.97 -1.57
CA TRP A 72 -11.28 -7.36 -0.25
C TRP A 72 -11.72 -5.91 -0.42
N PRO A 73 -12.98 -5.59 -0.08
CA PRO A 73 -13.40 -4.19 0.07
C PRO A 73 -12.71 -3.57 1.28
N LEU A 74 -12.32 -2.31 1.16
CA LEU A 74 -11.68 -1.55 2.23
C LEU A 74 -12.57 -0.36 2.62
N PRO A 75 -12.87 -0.16 3.90
CA PRO A 75 -13.66 0.96 4.34
C PRO A 75 -12.90 2.28 4.18
N ILE A 76 -13.47 3.23 3.44
CA ILE A 76 -12.96 4.60 3.38
C ILE A 76 -13.70 5.43 4.43
N ARG A 77 -13.19 5.45 5.65
CA ARG A 77 -13.84 6.16 6.76
C ARG A 77 -13.58 7.68 6.75
N HIS A 78 -12.48 8.11 6.15
CA HIS A 78 -12.12 9.52 6.02
C HIS A 78 -11.49 9.74 4.65
N LEU A 79 -12.12 10.57 3.83
CA LEU A 79 -11.53 11.09 2.60
C LEU A 79 -10.45 12.10 3.00
N ILE A 80 -9.23 11.63 3.06
CA ILE A 80 -8.08 12.52 3.00
C ILE A 80 -8.04 12.97 1.54
N SER A 81 -8.04 14.25 1.28
CA SER A 81 -8.09 14.80 -0.08
C SER A 81 -7.24 13.96 -1.06
N GLY A 82 -7.84 13.38 -2.05
CA GLY A 82 -7.15 12.50 -2.99
C GLY A 82 -8.12 11.65 -3.80
N THR A 83 -7.58 10.95 -4.76
CA THR A 83 -8.30 10.00 -5.58
C THR A 83 -8.47 8.68 -4.85
N THR A 84 -9.61 8.04 -4.99
CA THR A 84 -9.84 6.67 -4.52
C THR A 84 -9.97 5.73 -5.71
N GLY A 85 -9.53 4.48 -5.56
CA GLY A 85 -9.62 3.52 -6.64
C GLY A 85 -9.45 2.08 -6.18
N ALA A 86 -9.74 1.16 -7.10
CA ALA A 86 -9.44 -0.25 -6.91
C ALA A 86 -7.99 -0.56 -7.33
N LEU A 87 -7.45 -1.65 -6.78
CA LEU A 87 -6.10 -2.10 -7.05
C LEU A 87 -6.10 -3.60 -7.34
N THR A 88 -5.46 -3.98 -8.43
CA THR A 88 -5.14 -5.38 -8.73
C THR A 88 -3.71 -5.69 -8.27
N CYS A 89 -3.58 -6.63 -7.35
CA CYS A 89 -2.28 -7.14 -6.94
C CYS A 89 -1.83 -8.23 -7.90
N VAL A 90 -0.67 -8.03 -8.52
CA VAL A 90 -0.11 -8.89 -9.57
C VAL A 90 1.15 -9.59 -9.08
N PRO A 91 1.48 -10.81 -9.58
CA PRO A 91 2.67 -11.55 -9.16
C PRO A 91 3.97 -10.96 -9.69
N GLU A 92 3.91 -10.26 -10.82
CA GLU A 92 5.05 -9.67 -11.54
C GLU A 92 4.73 -8.25 -12.00
N PRO A 93 5.74 -7.37 -12.16
CA PRO A 93 5.52 -6.02 -12.67
C PRO A 93 4.79 -6.03 -14.01
N GLN A 94 3.80 -5.18 -14.15
CA GLN A 94 3.04 -5.00 -15.39
C GLN A 94 3.51 -3.74 -16.11
N SER A 95 3.37 -3.74 -17.43
CA SER A 95 3.57 -2.57 -18.28
C SER A 95 2.34 -2.28 -19.14
N ASP A 96 1.39 -3.22 -19.19
CA ASP A 96 0.13 -3.10 -19.90
C ASP A 96 -1.01 -2.94 -18.87
N TYR A 97 -1.48 -1.73 -18.76
CA TYR A 97 -2.55 -1.35 -17.84
C TYR A 97 -3.85 -1.26 -18.62
N ALA A 98 -4.64 -2.32 -18.58
CA ALA A 98 -5.84 -2.47 -19.41
C ALA A 98 -6.98 -1.53 -19.05
N ASP A 99 -7.04 -1.02 -17.80
CA ASP A 99 -8.20 -0.28 -17.28
C ASP A 99 -7.79 0.89 -16.38
N ASP A 100 -8.78 1.65 -15.94
CA ASP A 100 -8.63 2.71 -14.93
C ASP A 100 -8.47 2.11 -13.53
N MET A 101 -7.38 1.36 -13.34
CA MET A 101 -7.08 0.58 -12.14
C MET A 101 -5.62 0.69 -11.75
N ALA A 102 -5.36 0.64 -10.44
CA ALA A 102 -4.01 0.57 -9.91
C ALA A 102 -3.46 -0.88 -9.90
N TYR A 103 -2.14 -1.01 -9.99
CA TYR A 103 -1.44 -2.29 -9.97
C TYR A 103 -0.24 -2.26 -9.03
N ASP A 104 -0.15 -3.25 -8.15
CA ASP A 104 1.02 -3.47 -7.29
C ASP A 104 1.31 -4.96 -7.10
N MET A 105 2.31 -5.28 -6.29
CA MET A 105 2.71 -6.66 -6.00
C MET A 105 2.55 -7.04 -4.51
N GLU A 106 2.12 -6.13 -3.65
CA GLU A 106 2.16 -6.26 -2.19
C GLU A 106 0.80 -6.33 -1.53
N SER A 107 -0.19 -5.65 -2.09
CA SER A 107 -1.45 -5.35 -1.40
C SER A 107 -2.28 -6.58 -1.05
N SER A 108 -2.29 -7.64 -1.87
CA SER A 108 -3.03 -8.86 -1.54
C SER A 108 -2.44 -9.57 -0.32
N GLY A 109 -1.11 -9.61 -0.21
CA GLY A 109 -0.44 -10.21 0.95
C GLY A 109 -0.64 -9.40 2.23
N PHE A 110 -0.59 -8.06 2.12
CA PHE A 110 -0.90 -7.17 3.23
C PHE A 110 -2.31 -7.41 3.75
N ILE A 111 -3.30 -7.26 2.87
CA ILE A 111 -4.70 -7.28 3.30
C ILE A 111 -5.14 -8.66 3.78
N GLN A 112 -4.64 -9.74 3.16
CA GLN A 112 -4.90 -11.09 3.66
C GLN A 112 -4.36 -11.26 5.07
N ALA A 113 -3.12 -10.84 5.35
CA ALA A 113 -2.51 -10.99 6.66
C ALA A 113 -3.18 -10.10 7.74
N VAL A 114 -3.66 -8.91 7.36
CA VAL A 114 -4.45 -8.05 8.25
C VAL A 114 -5.83 -8.63 8.51
N ASN A 115 -6.46 -9.26 7.51
CA ASN A 115 -7.73 -9.95 7.67
C ASN A 115 -7.59 -11.19 8.57
N ASP A 116 -6.49 -11.93 8.47
CA ASP A 116 -6.21 -13.11 9.31
C ASP A 116 -6.10 -12.78 10.82
N ILE A 117 -5.92 -11.51 11.17
CA ILE A 117 -5.86 -11.01 12.55
C ILE A 117 -7.05 -10.11 12.91
N ASP A 118 -8.12 -10.15 12.13
CA ASP A 118 -9.38 -9.41 12.33
C ASP A 118 -9.21 -7.87 12.40
N MET A 119 -8.22 -7.32 11.69
CA MET A 119 -7.89 -5.88 11.72
C MET A 119 -8.17 -5.15 10.40
N ILE A 120 -8.93 -5.75 9.49
CA ILE A 120 -9.23 -5.17 8.17
C ILE A 120 -9.94 -3.80 8.27
N GLU A 121 -10.83 -3.64 9.24
CA GLU A 121 -11.57 -2.39 9.50
C GLU A 121 -10.64 -1.24 9.95
N TYR A 122 -9.44 -1.56 10.42
CA TYR A 122 -8.42 -0.62 10.86
C TYR A 122 -7.25 -0.56 9.88
N SER A 123 -7.47 -0.99 8.64
CA SER A 123 -6.43 -0.99 7.61
C SER A 123 -6.67 0.07 6.54
N LYS A 124 -5.58 0.56 5.98
CA LYS A 124 -5.54 1.48 4.84
C LYS A 124 -4.44 1.06 3.88
N ILE A 125 -4.70 1.24 2.60
CA ILE A 125 -3.69 1.08 1.56
C ILE A 125 -3.59 2.40 0.82
N PHE A 126 -2.42 3.02 0.91
CA PHE A 126 -2.12 4.30 0.26
C PHE A 126 -0.99 4.10 -0.74
N LYS A 127 -1.27 4.40 -1.99
CA LYS A 127 -0.33 4.27 -3.09
C LYS A 127 -0.06 5.61 -3.74
N ILE A 128 1.11 5.71 -4.35
CA ILE A 128 1.49 6.86 -5.19
C ILE A 128 1.78 6.30 -6.57
N VAL A 129 1.15 6.83 -7.59
CA VAL A 129 1.38 6.39 -8.98
C VAL A 129 2.84 6.62 -9.34
N SER A 130 3.54 5.57 -9.71
CA SER A 130 4.97 5.60 -10.10
C SER A 130 5.18 5.48 -11.59
N ASP A 131 4.23 4.87 -12.28
CA ASP A 131 4.31 4.54 -13.70
C ASP A 131 2.92 4.42 -14.32
N ASN A 132 2.86 4.64 -15.63
CA ASN A 132 1.65 4.59 -16.43
C ASN A 132 2.03 4.32 -17.91
N PRO A 133 1.09 4.18 -18.85
CA PRO A 133 1.41 3.93 -20.26
C PRO A 133 2.37 4.92 -20.91
N ALA A 134 2.44 6.17 -20.39
CA ALA A 134 3.36 7.19 -20.89
C ALA A 134 4.72 7.19 -20.19
N ASN A 135 4.82 6.57 -19.01
CA ASN A 135 6.02 6.56 -18.15
C ASN A 135 6.29 5.14 -17.65
N ASP A 136 7.23 4.47 -18.28
CA ASP A 136 7.57 3.06 -18.08
C ASP A 136 8.13 2.77 -16.66
N SER A 137 7.73 1.66 -16.08
CA SER A 137 8.20 1.15 -14.77
C SER A 137 9.69 0.80 -14.73
N ARG A 138 10.36 0.58 -15.87
CA ARG A 138 11.79 0.22 -15.96
C ARG A 138 12.75 1.27 -15.39
N GLY A 139 12.31 2.51 -15.22
CA GLY A 139 13.08 3.61 -14.66
C GLY A 139 12.91 3.84 -13.15
N ILE A 140 12.14 3.02 -12.44
CA ILE A 140 11.86 3.22 -11.02
C ILE A 140 13.09 2.91 -10.18
N SER A 141 13.65 3.96 -9.56
CA SER A 141 14.78 3.86 -8.63
C SER A 141 14.35 4.21 -7.21
N ALA A 142 15.12 3.76 -6.21
CA ALA A 142 14.87 4.11 -4.81
C ALA A 142 14.86 5.64 -4.57
N LYS A 143 15.69 6.40 -5.30
CA LYS A 143 15.70 7.85 -5.25
C LYS A 143 14.41 8.45 -5.80
N PHE A 144 13.90 7.93 -6.91
CA PHE A 144 12.65 8.37 -7.50
C PHE A 144 11.47 8.10 -6.56
N VAL A 145 11.38 6.88 -6.02
CA VAL A 145 10.35 6.52 -5.01
C VAL A 145 10.42 7.44 -3.79
N GLY A 146 11.63 7.70 -3.29
CA GLY A 146 11.83 8.64 -2.18
C GLY A 146 11.31 10.05 -2.49
N THR A 147 11.50 10.53 -3.72
CA THR A 147 10.95 11.83 -4.16
C THR A 147 9.42 11.82 -4.17
N LEU A 148 8.80 10.79 -4.72
CA LEU A 148 7.33 10.65 -4.74
C LEU A 148 6.75 10.64 -3.32
N VAL A 149 7.32 9.84 -2.42
CA VAL A 149 6.89 9.78 -1.01
C VAL A 149 7.06 11.13 -0.33
N GLN A 150 8.18 11.83 -0.56
CA GLN A 150 8.45 13.14 0.04
C GLN A 150 7.43 14.20 -0.40
N GLN A 151 7.01 14.18 -1.65
CA GLN A 151 5.97 15.08 -2.16
C GLN A 151 4.61 14.86 -1.48
N GLN A 152 4.32 13.66 -1.02
CA GLN A 152 3.06 13.29 -0.38
C GLN A 152 3.10 13.23 1.14
N LEU A 153 4.20 13.67 1.80
CA LEU A 153 4.35 13.59 3.26
C LEU A 153 3.24 14.30 4.03
N GLY A 154 2.69 15.39 3.51
CA GLY A 154 1.56 16.09 4.12
C GLY A 154 0.32 15.22 4.22
N LEU A 155 -0.05 14.56 3.11
CA LEU A 155 -1.20 13.64 3.07
C LEU A 155 -0.96 12.38 3.92
N ILE A 156 0.25 11.84 3.87
CA ILE A 156 0.63 10.66 4.67
C ILE A 156 0.50 10.97 6.17
N ARG A 157 0.97 12.13 6.62
CA ARG A 157 0.81 12.58 8.02
C ARG A 157 -0.66 12.73 8.39
N SER A 158 -1.45 13.44 7.59
CA SER A 158 -2.89 13.59 7.83
C SER A 158 -3.61 12.25 7.91
N MET A 159 -3.21 11.27 7.10
CA MET A 159 -3.77 9.92 7.13
C MET A 159 -3.46 9.18 8.44
N ILE A 160 -2.26 9.38 8.99
CA ILE A 160 -1.83 8.78 10.25
C ILE A 160 -2.47 9.49 11.44
N ASP A 161 -2.54 10.83 11.42
CA ASP A 161 -3.09 11.65 12.53
C ASP A 161 -4.60 11.44 12.71
N LEU A 162 -5.35 11.23 11.62
CA LEU A 162 -6.78 10.87 11.67
C LEU A 162 -7.03 9.44 12.22
N ALA A 163 -5.96 8.75 12.55
CA ALA A 163 -5.97 7.40 13.10
C ALA A 163 -5.98 7.37 14.63
N GLN A 164 -5.78 8.50 15.29
CA GLN A 164 -5.80 8.66 16.73
C GLN A 164 -7.17 9.13 17.20
#